data_38c4d131697be05de1404d319a8cca97
#
_entry.id   38c4d131697be05de1404d319a8cca97
#
_cell.length_a   1.000
_cell.length_b   1.000
_cell.length_c   1.000
_cell.angle_alpha   90.00
_cell.angle_beta   90.00
_cell.angle_gamma   90.00
#
_symmetry.space_group_name_H-M   'P 1'
#
loop_
_entity.id
_entity.type
_entity.pdbx_description
1 polymer ?
#
loop_
_entity_poly.entity_id
_entity_poly.type
_entity_poly.pdbx_seq_one_letter_code
_entity_poly.pdbx_strand_id
1 'polypeptide(L)'
;NVLLYAYENQESFASKNRHRLGYYGWRQEDFDNNENFHAYYPPEYSNFVTNLTSGYWSSQGQKSWYQKIFGEIPNSLEKINADFQLVDSSATNFGINSTGDYDLIAFNFRSVMSFGTITWSIYLNPEVQNIVSSLPNLSGNVIEFYNEFSSTEFLLSLSKVSIADFIATTTTNGVTTNNIESGNALSVT
;
A
#
# COMPACT_ATOMS: atom_id res chain seq x y z
N ASN A 1 -11.12 2.69 8.14
CA ASN A 1 -11.27 1.23 8.25
C ASN A 1 -10.10 0.63 9.01
N VAL A 2 -10.38 -0.34 9.87
CA VAL A 2 -9.39 -1.19 10.54
C VAL A 2 -9.66 -2.64 10.19
N LEU A 3 -8.63 -3.36 9.75
CA LEU A 3 -8.68 -4.79 9.52
C LEU A 3 -7.64 -5.46 10.42
N LEU A 4 -8.10 -6.35 11.28
CA LEU A 4 -7.28 -6.99 12.31
C LEU A 4 -7.15 -8.48 12.05
N TYR A 5 -5.91 -8.96 12.11
CA TYR A 5 -5.57 -10.38 12.11
C TYR A 5 -4.71 -10.72 13.33
N ALA A 6 -4.82 -11.95 13.81
CA ALA A 6 -3.94 -12.52 14.82
C ALA A 6 -3.17 -13.73 14.27
N TYR A 7 -2.03 -13.98 14.88
CA TYR A 7 -1.17 -15.13 14.61
C TYR A 7 -0.77 -15.79 15.94
N GLU A 8 -0.76 -17.10 15.94
CA GLU A 8 -0.36 -17.86 17.13
C GLU A 8 1.14 -17.71 17.43
N ASN A 9 1.95 -17.62 16.38
CA ASN A 9 3.40 -17.50 16.49
C ASN A 9 4.00 -16.97 15.19
N GLN A 10 5.31 -16.79 15.17
CA GLN A 10 6.04 -16.27 14.02
C GLN A 10 6.00 -17.22 12.81
N GLU A 11 5.92 -18.53 13.01
CA GLU A 11 5.80 -19.51 11.93
C GLU A 11 4.42 -19.39 11.24
N SER A 12 3.36 -19.23 12.01
CA SER A 12 2.02 -18.96 11.50
C SER A 12 1.97 -17.67 10.71
N PHE A 13 2.71 -16.65 11.13
CA PHE A 13 2.86 -15.40 10.39
C PHE A 13 3.55 -15.63 9.02
N ALA A 14 4.69 -16.33 9.02
CA ALA A 14 5.47 -16.62 7.81
C ALA A 14 4.68 -17.46 6.80
N SER A 15 3.92 -18.45 7.28
CA SER A 15 3.05 -19.31 6.46
C SER A 15 1.72 -18.66 6.05
N LYS A 16 1.45 -17.41 6.50
CA LYS A 16 0.19 -16.69 6.29
C LYS A 16 -1.04 -17.40 6.88
N ASN A 17 -0.84 -18.31 7.82
CA ASN A 17 -1.90 -18.94 8.58
C ASN A 17 -2.39 -17.99 9.67
N ARG A 18 -3.41 -17.20 9.33
CA ARG A 18 -3.90 -16.08 10.13
C ARG A 18 -5.37 -16.25 10.49
N HIS A 19 -5.71 -15.80 11.68
CA HIS A 19 -7.08 -15.67 12.13
C HIS A 19 -7.56 -14.23 11.89
N ARG A 20 -8.60 -14.06 11.09
CA ARG A 20 -9.23 -12.75 10.92
C ARG A 20 -10.08 -12.47 12.15
N LEU A 21 -9.70 -11.47 12.94
CA LEU A 21 -10.40 -11.09 14.15
C LEU A 21 -11.56 -10.13 13.89
N GLY A 22 -11.36 -9.17 12.96
CA GLY A 22 -12.40 -8.21 12.68
C GLY A 22 -12.09 -7.31 11.48
N TYR A 23 -13.13 -6.69 10.99
CA TYR A 23 -13.09 -5.55 10.08
C TYR A 23 -14.02 -4.48 10.65
N TYR A 24 -13.46 -3.32 10.90
CA TYR A 24 -14.17 -2.18 11.46
C TYR A 24 -14.14 -1.06 10.42
N GLY A 25 -15.31 -0.65 9.97
CA GLY A 25 -15.48 0.45 9.03
C GLY A 25 -16.27 1.55 9.70
N TRP A 26 -15.78 2.79 9.58
CA TRP A 26 -16.45 3.98 10.10
C TRP A 26 -16.67 4.95 8.95
N ARG A 27 -17.75 5.71 9.03
CA ARG A 27 -18.10 6.78 8.11
C ARG A 27 -17.72 8.12 8.71
N GLN A 28 -17.78 9.19 7.92
CA GLN A 28 -17.51 10.55 8.41
C GLN A 28 -18.49 10.94 9.51
N GLU A 29 -19.76 10.58 9.37
CA GLU A 29 -20.80 10.84 10.37
C GLU A 29 -20.50 10.28 11.76
N ASP A 30 -19.81 9.14 11.84
CA ASP A 30 -19.41 8.51 13.09
C ASP A 30 -18.37 9.38 13.83
N PHE A 31 -17.44 9.97 13.07
CA PHE A 31 -16.45 10.92 13.63
C PHE A 31 -17.09 12.23 14.06
N ASP A 32 -18.04 12.75 13.28
CA ASP A 32 -18.74 14.00 13.59
C ASP A 32 -19.58 13.88 14.87
N ASN A 33 -20.03 12.67 15.21
CA ASN A 33 -20.74 12.35 16.44
C ASN A 33 -19.82 12.08 17.65
N ASN A 34 -18.49 12.22 17.51
CA ASN A 34 -17.50 11.90 18.54
C ASN A 34 -17.60 10.49 19.10
N GLU A 35 -17.94 9.52 18.25
CA GLU A 35 -17.99 8.12 18.65
C GLU A 35 -16.57 7.59 18.94
N ASN A 36 -16.42 6.83 20.00
CA ASN A 36 -15.18 6.16 20.32
C ASN A 36 -15.09 4.87 19.51
N PHE A 37 -13.98 4.69 18.80
CA PHE A 37 -13.71 3.51 17.99
C PHE A 37 -12.85 2.53 18.77
N HIS A 38 -13.31 1.28 18.85
CA HIS A 38 -12.63 0.24 19.57
C HIS A 38 -12.35 -0.94 18.64
N ALA A 39 -11.11 -1.45 18.67
CA ALA A 39 -10.75 -2.73 18.08
C ALA A 39 -10.43 -3.70 19.20
N TYR A 40 -11.00 -4.90 19.17
CA TYR A 40 -10.76 -5.90 20.17
C TYR A 40 -9.55 -6.76 19.79
N TYR A 41 -8.58 -6.83 20.69
CA TYR A 41 -7.38 -7.66 20.57
C TYR A 41 -7.50 -8.80 21.62
N PRO A 42 -7.82 -10.03 21.18
CA PRO A 42 -7.96 -11.16 22.11
C PRO A 42 -6.66 -11.46 22.82
N PRO A 43 -6.67 -11.65 24.16
CA PRO A 43 -5.46 -11.79 24.97
C PRO A 43 -4.73 -13.13 24.77
N GLU A 44 -5.35 -14.09 24.11
CA GLU A 44 -4.73 -15.37 23.76
C GLU A 44 -3.70 -15.28 22.65
N TYR A 45 -3.67 -14.17 21.91
CA TYR A 45 -2.69 -13.91 20.86
C TYR A 45 -1.69 -12.84 21.29
N SER A 46 -0.42 -13.02 20.90
CA SER A 46 0.65 -12.06 21.16
C SER A 46 1.15 -11.34 19.89
N ASN A 47 0.73 -11.82 18.71
CA ASN A 47 1.19 -11.28 17.45
C ASN A 47 -0.02 -10.90 16.58
N PHE A 48 -0.01 -9.67 16.09
CA PHE A 48 -1.10 -9.12 15.32
C PHE A 48 -0.62 -8.52 14.00
N VAL A 49 -1.51 -8.42 13.04
CA VAL A 49 -1.39 -7.49 11.91
C VAL A 49 -2.57 -6.57 11.95
N THR A 50 -2.29 -5.30 12.22
CA THR A 50 -3.28 -4.23 12.21
C THR A 50 -3.11 -3.43 10.93
N ASN A 51 -4.12 -3.45 10.06
CA ASN A 51 -4.16 -2.61 8.87
C ASN A 51 -5.19 -1.51 9.09
N LEU A 52 -4.72 -0.28 9.08
CA LEU A 52 -5.57 0.92 9.12
C LEU A 52 -5.59 1.55 7.75
N THR A 53 -6.73 2.06 7.34
CA THR A 53 -6.86 2.82 6.09
C THR A 53 -7.88 3.92 6.29
N SER A 54 -7.51 5.13 5.95
CA SER A 54 -8.41 6.27 5.83
C SER A 54 -8.27 6.87 4.44
N GLY A 55 -9.36 7.27 3.81
CA GLY A 55 -9.28 7.80 2.46
C GLY A 55 -10.45 8.70 2.11
N TYR A 56 -10.23 9.52 1.08
CA TYR A 56 -11.21 10.42 0.52
C TYR A 56 -11.07 10.51 -1.01
N TRP A 57 -12.12 10.91 -1.68
CA TRP A 57 -12.10 11.14 -3.12
C TRP A 57 -11.53 12.51 -3.46
N SER A 58 -10.66 12.55 -4.46
CA SER A 58 -10.09 13.75 -5.06
C SER A 58 -10.39 13.79 -6.57
N SER A 59 -10.04 14.88 -7.22
CA SER A 59 -10.17 15.01 -8.69
C SER A 59 -9.30 14.02 -9.49
N GLN A 60 -8.26 13.48 -8.88
CA GLN A 60 -7.35 12.51 -9.49
C GLN A 60 -7.67 11.06 -9.14
N GLY A 61 -8.63 10.83 -8.26
CA GLY A 61 -9.01 9.51 -7.78
C GLY A 61 -9.12 9.44 -6.26
N GLN A 62 -9.06 8.24 -5.72
CA GLN A 62 -9.17 8.02 -4.29
C GLN A 62 -7.79 8.12 -3.61
N LYS A 63 -7.59 9.19 -2.84
CA LYS A 63 -6.44 9.31 -1.93
C LYS A 63 -6.70 8.52 -0.66
N SER A 64 -5.68 7.85 -0.15
CA SER A 64 -5.74 7.13 1.12
C SER A 64 -4.44 7.24 1.87
N TRP A 65 -4.55 7.38 3.19
CA TRP A 65 -3.49 7.08 4.12
C TRP A 65 -3.67 5.65 4.62
N TYR A 66 -2.58 4.93 4.79
CA TYR A 66 -2.62 3.60 5.37
C TYR A 66 -1.46 3.39 6.35
N GLN A 67 -1.70 2.53 7.32
CA GLN A 67 -0.68 2.02 8.22
C GLN A 67 -0.89 0.53 8.42
N LYS A 68 0.19 -0.22 8.37
CA LYS A 68 0.21 -1.65 8.57
C LYS A 68 1.24 -1.97 9.64
N ILE A 69 0.79 -2.50 10.74
CA ILE A 69 1.58 -2.75 11.93
C ILE A 69 1.65 -4.25 12.15
N PHE A 70 2.86 -4.78 12.28
CA PHE A 70 3.12 -6.18 12.56
C PHE A 70 3.74 -6.32 13.95
N GLY A 71 3.20 -7.18 14.79
CA GLY A 71 3.70 -7.48 16.12
C GLY A 71 2.69 -7.21 17.21
N GLU A 72 3.10 -6.50 18.24
CA GLU A 72 2.26 -6.17 19.39
C GLU A 72 1.16 -5.15 19.06
N ILE A 73 0.25 -4.99 19.99
CA ILE A 73 -0.79 -3.96 19.90
C ILE A 73 -0.13 -2.58 19.87
N PRO A 74 -0.43 -1.73 18.87
CA PRO A 74 0.20 -0.43 18.78
C PRO A 74 -0.27 0.49 19.91
N ASN A 75 0.68 1.18 20.54
CA ASN A 75 0.39 2.18 21.57
C ASN A 75 0.02 3.54 20.98
N SER A 76 0.43 3.82 19.76
CA SER A 76 0.13 5.04 19.02
C SER A 76 -0.01 4.75 17.54
N LEU A 77 -0.71 5.62 16.84
CA LEU A 77 -0.91 5.58 15.40
C LEU A 77 -0.40 6.90 14.83
N GLU A 78 0.71 6.84 14.12
CA GLU A 78 1.33 8.03 13.54
C GLU A 78 1.18 8.01 12.02
N LYS A 79 0.60 9.07 11.49
CA LYS A 79 0.52 9.27 10.06
C LYS A 79 1.91 9.60 9.52
N ILE A 80 2.27 9.04 8.36
CA ILE A 80 3.51 9.40 7.65
C ILE A 80 3.56 10.93 7.40
N ASN A 81 4.70 11.52 7.69
CA ASN A 81 4.95 12.95 7.42
C ASN A 81 5.50 13.15 6.00
N ALA A 82 4.82 12.57 5.04
CA ALA A 82 5.13 12.72 3.62
C ALA A 82 3.84 12.78 2.80
N ASP A 83 3.85 13.53 1.71
CA ASP A 83 2.74 13.61 0.77
C ASP A 83 3.26 13.70 -0.66
N PHE A 84 2.38 13.50 -1.64
CA PHE A 84 2.71 13.60 -3.04
C PHE A 84 1.54 14.11 -3.88
N GLN A 85 1.90 14.66 -5.03
CA GLN A 85 0.97 15.02 -6.10
C GLN A 85 1.37 14.28 -7.37
N LEU A 86 0.41 13.67 -8.04
CA LEU A 86 0.60 13.05 -9.34
C LEU A 86 0.79 14.15 -10.38
N VAL A 87 1.89 14.11 -11.12
CA VAL A 87 2.22 15.07 -12.19
C VAL A 87 1.75 14.54 -13.54
N ASP A 88 2.04 13.28 -13.82
CA ASP A 88 1.65 12.60 -15.03
C ASP A 88 1.32 11.13 -14.74
N SER A 89 0.39 10.55 -15.50
CA SER A 89 -0.12 9.20 -15.28
C SER A 89 -0.02 8.30 -16.51
N SER A 90 0.60 8.75 -17.59
CA SER A 90 0.76 7.94 -18.79
C SER A 90 1.84 6.87 -18.61
N ALA A 91 1.74 5.76 -19.32
CA ALA A 91 2.76 4.70 -19.27
C ALA A 91 4.11 5.15 -19.86
N THR A 92 4.09 6.14 -20.74
CA THR A 92 5.30 6.68 -21.39
C THR A 92 5.89 7.89 -20.66
N ASN A 93 5.13 8.48 -19.73
CA ASN A 93 5.57 9.60 -18.92
C ASN A 93 4.74 9.62 -17.64
N PHE A 94 5.28 9.12 -16.54
CA PHE A 94 4.62 9.13 -15.25
C PHE A 94 5.53 9.74 -14.19
N GLY A 95 4.93 10.42 -13.22
CA GLY A 95 5.73 11.08 -12.20
C GLY A 95 4.92 11.66 -11.06
N ILE A 96 5.64 11.94 -9.98
CA ILE A 96 5.11 12.64 -8.81
C ILE A 96 6.03 13.76 -8.38
N ASN A 97 5.44 14.77 -7.75
CA ASN A 97 6.13 15.68 -6.85
C ASN A 97 5.81 15.25 -5.42
N SER A 98 6.83 15.00 -4.63
CA SER A 98 6.69 14.53 -3.24
C SER A 98 7.36 15.47 -2.26
N THR A 99 6.91 15.41 -1.00
CA THR A 99 7.46 16.16 0.14
C THR A 99 7.53 15.27 1.35
N GLY A 100 8.45 15.57 2.28
CA GLY A 100 8.66 14.80 3.50
C GLY A 100 9.59 13.61 3.31
N ASP A 101 9.70 12.80 4.37
CA ASP A 101 10.60 11.65 4.41
C ASP A 101 9.81 10.35 4.17
N TYR A 102 10.33 9.49 3.31
CA TYR A 102 9.77 8.17 3.00
C TYR A 102 10.83 7.30 2.33
N ASP A 103 10.67 5.98 2.40
CA ASP A 103 11.66 4.99 1.94
C ASP A 103 11.40 4.46 0.54
N LEU A 104 10.15 4.51 0.07
CA LEU A 104 9.74 3.84 -1.15
C LEU A 104 8.67 4.63 -1.90
N ILE A 105 8.81 4.65 -3.22
CA ILE A 105 7.73 5.01 -4.14
C ILE A 105 7.35 3.78 -4.95
N ALA A 106 6.05 3.54 -5.10
CA ALA A 106 5.54 2.48 -5.94
C ALA A 106 4.52 3.02 -6.95
N PHE A 107 4.74 2.72 -8.22
CA PHE A 107 3.79 2.93 -9.32
C PHE A 107 3.26 1.57 -9.77
N ASN A 108 1.95 1.42 -9.82
CA ASN A 108 1.29 0.22 -10.29
C ASN A 108 0.49 0.52 -11.55
N PHE A 109 0.89 -0.07 -12.64
CA PHE A 109 0.19 -0.03 -13.91
C PHE A 109 -0.62 -1.30 -14.10
N ARG A 110 -1.76 -1.18 -14.76
CA ARG A 110 -2.67 -2.28 -15.00
C ARG A 110 -3.19 -2.25 -16.42
N SER A 111 -3.27 -3.42 -17.03
CA SER A 111 -4.03 -3.67 -18.25
C SER A 111 -5.05 -4.76 -18.00
N VAL A 112 -6.30 -4.51 -18.38
CA VAL A 112 -7.37 -5.51 -18.29
C VAL A 112 -7.69 -5.95 -19.72
N MET A 113 -7.52 -7.23 -19.99
CA MET A 113 -7.75 -7.85 -21.30
C MET A 113 -8.81 -8.94 -21.16
N SER A 114 -9.36 -9.38 -22.27
CA SER A 114 -10.40 -10.43 -22.31
C SER A 114 -10.00 -11.73 -21.62
N PHE A 115 -8.71 -12.08 -21.62
CA PHE A 115 -8.18 -13.30 -21.02
C PHE A 115 -7.59 -13.11 -19.62
N GLY A 116 -7.49 -11.87 -19.11
CA GLY A 116 -6.96 -11.63 -17.77
C GLY A 116 -6.48 -10.21 -17.51
N THR A 117 -5.81 -10.05 -16.39
CA THR A 117 -5.24 -8.78 -15.96
C THR A 117 -3.73 -8.89 -15.82
N ILE A 118 -3.01 -7.95 -16.41
CA ILE A 118 -1.57 -7.80 -16.20
C ILE A 118 -1.34 -6.57 -15.31
N THR A 119 -0.47 -6.75 -14.31
CA THR A 119 -0.04 -5.65 -13.44
C THR A 119 1.48 -5.51 -13.55
N TRP A 120 1.93 -4.28 -13.73
CA TRP A 120 3.34 -3.93 -13.71
C TRP A 120 3.61 -2.97 -12.57
N SER A 121 4.49 -3.37 -11.64
CA SER A 121 4.86 -2.55 -10.48
C SER A 121 6.30 -2.08 -10.60
N ILE A 122 6.50 -0.78 -10.41
CA ILE A 122 7.82 -0.14 -10.38
C ILE A 122 8.03 0.42 -8.99
N TYR A 123 9.17 0.09 -8.42
CA TYR A 123 9.60 0.55 -7.12
C TYR A 123 10.84 1.43 -7.29
N LEU A 124 10.80 2.62 -6.72
CA LEU A 124 11.86 3.62 -6.84
C LEU A 124 12.34 4.07 -5.46
N ASN A 125 13.64 4.35 -5.38
CA ASN A 125 14.25 4.97 -4.21
C ASN A 125 13.86 6.46 -4.14
N PRO A 126 13.55 7.00 -2.96
CA PRO A 126 13.08 8.37 -2.75
C PRO A 126 14.14 9.48 -2.88
N GLU A 127 15.39 9.16 -3.18
CA GLU A 127 16.47 10.18 -3.30
C GLU A 127 16.18 11.30 -4.31
N VAL A 128 15.14 11.15 -5.13
CA VAL A 128 14.70 12.13 -6.12
C VAL A 128 13.28 12.59 -5.81
N GLN A 129 13.13 13.79 -5.28
CA GLN A 129 11.81 14.36 -4.91
C GLN A 129 10.87 14.61 -6.09
N ASN A 130 11.41 14.83 -7.29
CA ASN A 130 10.64 15.00 -8.52
C ASN A 130 10.98 13.87 -9.48
N ILE A 131 10.12 12.86 -9.49
CA ILE A 131 10.34 11.67 -10.31
C ILE A 131 9.47 11.78 -11.56
N VAL A 132 10.12 11.73 -12.70
CA VAL A 132 9.50 11.53 -14.01
C VAL A 132 10.20 10.36 -14.67
N SER A 133 9.44 9.38 -15.11
CA SER A 133 9.97 8.15 -15.69
C SER A 133 9.04 7.63 -16.79
N SER A 134 9.49 6.60 -17.48
CA SER A 134 8.70 5.86 -18.46
C SER A 134 8.83 4.37 -18.23
N LEU A 135 7.81 3.61 -18.59
CA LEU A 135 7.92 2.15 -18.59
C LEU A 135 8.99 1.70 -19.57
N PRO A 136 9.80 0.71 -19.20
CA PRO A 136 10.74 0.10 -20.14
C PRO A 136 9.97 -0.57 -21.29
N ASN A 137 10.50 -0.47 -22.50
CA ASN A 137 9.96 -1.21 -23.61
C ASN A 137 10.12 -2.72 -23.40
N LEU A 138 9.07 -3.48 -23.68
CA LEU A 138 9.17 -4.92 -23.70
C LEU A 138 10.15 -5.34 -24.82
N SER A 139 11.04 -6.29 -24.52
CA SER A 139 11.93 -6.85 -25.53
C SER A 139 11.12 -7.62 -26.59
N GLY A 140 11.63 -7.66 -27.84
CA GLY A 140 10.99 -8.43 -28.90
C GLY A 140 10.74 -9.89 -28.53
N ASN A 141 11.67 -10.51 -27.80
CA ASN A 141 11.53 -11.90 -27.34
C ASN A 141 10.34 -12.11 -26.39
N VAL A 142 10.05 -11.11 -25.53
CA VAL A 142 8.88 -11.17 -24.62
C VAL A 142 7.59 -11.03 -25.43
N ILE A 143 7.56 -10.13 -26.42
CA ILE A 143 6.40 -9.94 -27.30
C ILE A 143 6.17 -11.17 -28.17
N GLU A 144 7.24 -11.80 -28.67
CA GLU A 144 7.15 -13.03 -29.46
C GLU A 144 6.63 -14.22 -28.65
N PHE A 145 7.05 -14.33 -27.38
CA PHE A 145 6.61 -15.41 -26.49
C PHE A 145 5.17 -15.25 -26.01
N TYR A 146 4.74 -13.99 -25.77
CA TYR A 146 3.40 -13.65 -25.32
C TYR A 146 2.72 -12.75 -26.36
N ASN A 147 2.05 -13.38 -27.33
CA ASN A 147 1.34 -12.66 -28.41
C ASN A 147 0.33 -11.62 -27.89
N GLU A 148 -0.17 -11.82 -26.67
CA GLU A 148 -1.11 -10.93 -25.99
C GLU A 148 -0.55 -9.52 -25.82
N PHE A 149 0.77 -9.36 -25.65
CA PHE A 149 1.41 -8.05 -25.53
C PHE A 149 1.44 -7.26 -26.85
N SER A 150 1.23 -7.91 -27.96
CA SER A 150 1.10 -7.27 -29.27
C SER A 150 -0.34 -6.88 -29.63
N SER A 151 -1.32 -7.30 -28.79
CA SER A 151 -2.73 -7.00 -29.04
C SER A 151 -3.04 -5.50 -28.82
N THR A 152 -4.03 -5.00 -29.53
CA THR A 152 -4.53 -3.63 -29.34
C THR A 152 -5.24 -3.44 -28.00
N GLU A 153 -5.55 -4.54 -27.29
CA GLU A 153 -6.13 -4.53 -25.93
C GLU A 153 -5.07 -4.27 -24.85
N PHE A 154 -3.78 -4.45 -25.18
CA PHE A 154 -2.71 -4.25 -24.20
C PHE A 154 -2.41 -2.76 -24.02
N LEU A 155 -3.16 -2.12 -23.13
CA LEU A 155 -2.98 -0.74 -22.72
C LEU A 155 -2.71 -0.67 -21.24
N LEU A 156 -1.47 -0.38 -20.86
CA LEU A 156 -1.10 -0.12 -19.47
C LEU A 156 -1.54 1.28 -19.05
N SER A 157 -2.37 1.35 -18.04
CA SER A 157 -2.75 2.59 -17.37
C SER A 157 -2.29 2.59 -15.92
N LEU A 158 -1.89 3.75 -15.42
CA LEU A 158 -1.55 3.91 -14.01
C LEU A 158 -2.81 3.68 -13.17
N SER A 159 -2.78 2.70 -12.30
CA SER A 159 -3.91 2.35 -11.43
C SER A 159 -3.70 2.80 -9.99
N LYS A 160 -2.45 2.87 -9.53
CA LYS A 160 -2.13 3.30 -8.17
C LYS A 160 -0.72 3.85 -8.08
N VAL A 161 -0.55 4.90 -7.29
CA VAL A 161 0.74 5.41 -6.81
C VAL A 161 0.74 5.37 -5.30
N SER A 162 1.87 5.06 -4.69
CA SER A 162 2.02 5.17 -3.24
C SER A 162 3.45 5.55 -2.86
N ILE A 163 3.57 6.25 -1.74
CA ILE A 163 4.80 6.44 -1.01
C ILE A 163 4.68 5.74 0.34
N ALA A 164 5.75 5.15 0.81
CA ALA A 164 5.76 4.40 2.07
C ALA A 164 7.04 4.65 2.86
N ASP A 165 6.88 4.64 4.18
CA ASP A 165 7.95 4.67 5.16
C ASP A 165 7.89 3.36 5.97
N PHE A 166 9.08 2.77 6.22
CA PHE A 166 9.24 1.51 6.92
C PHE A 166 9.98 1.73 8.23
N ILE A 167 9.27 1.67 9.33
CA ILE A 167 9.85 1.80 10.66
C ILE A 167 9.99 0.40 11.26
N ALA A 168 11.23 -0.04 11.48
CA ALA A 168 11.53 -1.26 12.19
C ALA A 168 11.98 -0.94 13.62
N THR A 169 11.21 -1.37 14.62
CA THR A 169 11.65 -1.31 16.00
C THR A 169 12.16 -2.68 16.44
N THR A 170 13.47 -2.80 16.62
CA THR A 170 14.11 -4.03 17.12
C THR A 170 14.27 -3.91 18.62
N THR A 171 13.69 -4.82 19.38
CA THR A 171 13.94 -4.91 20.83
C THR A 171 14.97 -6.01 21.08
N THR A 172 16.02 -5.70 21.83
CA THR A 172 17.09 -6.62 22.22
C THR A 172 16.56 -7.63 23.25
N ASN A 173 17.03 -8.88 23.20
CA ASN A 173 16.69 -10.00 24.10
C ASN A 173 15.40 -10.79 23.78
N GLY A 174 15.11 -11.02 22.49
CA GLY A 174 14.08 -11.99 22.09
C GLY A 174 12.66 -11.46 22.13
N VAL A 175 12.48 -10.15 22.23
CA VAL A 175 11.18 -9.50 22.22
C VAL A 175 10.98 -8.70 20.93
N THR A 176 9.97 -9.05 20.26
CA THR A 176 9.10 -8.42 19.26
C THR A 176 9.70 -7.29 18.44
N THR A 177 9.93 -7.56 17.17
CA THR A 177 10.15 -6.53 16.16
C THR A 177 8.78 -6.03 15.71
N ASN A 178 8.42 -4.83 16.08
CA ASN A 178 7.29 -4.15 15.44
C ASN A 178 7.77 -3.58 14.11
N ASN A 179 7.23 -4.09 13.03
CA ASN A 179 7.44 -3.53 11.70
C ASN A 179 6.22 -2.69 11.34
N ILE A 180 6.45 -1.40 11.12
CA ILE A 180 5.40 -0.46 10.72
C ILE A 180 5.68 -0.06 9.28
N GLU A 181 4.71 -0.28 8.42
CA GLU A 181 4.64 0.30 7.08
C GLU A 181 3.57 1.36 7.11
N SER A 182 3.94 2.61 6.92
CA SER A 182 3.02 3.74 6.87
C SER A 182 3.13 4.43 5.52
N GLY A 183 2.02 4.85 4.93
CA GLY A 183 2.10 5.43 3.61
C GLY A 183 0.86 6.20 3.16
N ASN A 184 1.04 6.95 2.09
CA ASN A 184 -0.02 7.58 1.31
C ASN A 184 -0.14 6.91 -0.05
N ALA A 185 -1.36 6.74 -0.53
CA ALA A 185 -1.64 6.17 -1.82
C ALA A 185 -2.72 6.95 -2.56
N LEU A 186 -2.62 6.97 -3.88
CA LEU A 186 -3.63 7.47 -4.80
C LEU A 186 -4.02 6.32 -5.74
N SER A 187 -5.27 5.88 -5.68
CA SER A 187 -5.86 5.03 -6.71
C SER A 187 -6.39 5.93 -7.82
N VAL A 188 -5.83 5.81 -9.00
CA VAL A 188 -6.16 6.63 -10.17
C VAL A 188 -7.40 6.04 -10.84
N THR A 189 -8.34 6.90 -11.19
CA THR A 189 -9.60 6.52 -11.87
C THR A 189 -9.58 6.89 -13.34
#